data_7fa5bf20af2c5e2e245a5f34a75ec408
#
_entry.id   7fa5bf20af2c5e2e245a5f34a75ec408
#
_cell.length_a   1.000
_cell.length_b   1.000
_cell.length_c   1.000
_cell.angle_alpha   90.00
_cell.angle_beta   90.00
_cell.angle_gamma   90.00
#
_symmetry.space_group_name_H-M   'P 1'
#
loop_
_entity.id
_entity.type
_entity.pdbx_description
1 polymer ?
#
loop_
_entity_poly.entity_id
_entity_poly.type
_entity_poly.pdbx_seq_one_letter_code
_entity_poly.pdbx_strand_id
1 'polypeptide(L)'
;TKKIYQASRSLTLYRTTDLDPLDFDQLGEQQYGELRLEIIDPVIGYADKMESLFDFDRIRRLFSGNFRMRFDAMHAVTGPYAEEIFVRRLGAPAESIANGSPLEDFGGGHPDPSPVDAASLVRLMGSDQAPDFAAASDGDGDRNMILGRGLMVSPGDSLAILAANAHQVPGYASGLAGVARSMPTSRAIDVVAERLELPCFETPTGWRFFCNLLEAGKIDLCGEESFGTSSSHARGRRRRASHHPA
;
A
#
# COMPACT_ATOMS: atom_id res chain seq x y z
N THR A 1 11.98 -21.59 4.64
CA THR A 1 13.02 -20.68 5.18
C THR A 1 14.24 -21.45 5.66
N LYS A 2 14.12 -22.42 6.63
CA LYS A 2 15.27 -23.17 7.18
C LYS A 2 16.06 -23.93 6.11
N LYS A 3 15.38 -24.58 5.15
CA LYS A 3 16.04 -25.29 4.02
C LYS A 3 16.78 -24.33 3.10
N ILE A 4 16.21 -23.14 2.80
CA ILE A 4 16.85 -22.11 1.98
C ILE A 4 18.11 -21.59 2.69
N TYR A 5 18.01 -21.29 3.98
CA TYR A 5 19.15 -20.86 4.78
C TYR A 5 20.27 -21.91 4.82
N GLN A 6 19.92 -23.21 5.02
CA GLN A 6 20.89 -24.29 4.97
C GLN A 6 21.56 -24.41 3.60
N ALA A 7 20.79 -24.31 2.51
CA ALA A 7 21.32 -24.32 1.15
C ALA A 7 22.25 -23.12 0.91
N SER A 8 21.87 -21.90 1.33
CA SER A 8 22.72 -20.73 1.16
C SER A 8 24.08 -20.85 1.89
N ARG A 9 24.09 -21.49 3.07
CA ARG A 9 25.35 -21.71 3.78
C ARG A 9 26.28 -22.73 3.14
N SER A 10 25.78 -23.58 2.25
CA SER A 10 26.58 -24.55 1.50
C SER A 10 27.11 -24.03 0.18
N LEU A 11 26.71 -22.81 -0.22
CA LEU A 11 27.22 -22.18 -1.44
C LEU A 11 28.67 -21.76 -1.25
N THR A 12 29.53 -22.27 -2.12
CA THR A 12 30.96 -21.92 -2.18
C THR A 12 31.32 -21.14 -3.42
N LEU A 13 30.39 -21.02 -4.35
CA LEU A 13 30.59 -20.37 -5.65
C LEU A 13 29.28 -19.69 -6.08
N TYR A 14 29.39 -18.53 -6.69
CA TYR A 14 28.34 -17.90 -7.47
C TYR A 14 28.88 -17.58 -8.87
N ARG A 15 28.00 -17.53 -9.86
CA ARG A 15 28.34 -17.14 -11.22
C ARG A 15 27.87 -15.73 -11.47
N THR A 16 28.68 -14.94 -12.16
CA THR A 16 28.36 -13.59 -12.61
C THR A 16 28.72 -13.46 -14.09
N THR A 17 28.40 -12.33 -14.66
CA THR A 17 28.74 -11.97 -16.04
C THR A 17 29.51 -10.65 -16.04
N ASP A 18 30.38 -10.48 -17.03
CA ASP A 18 31.14 -9.24 -17.24
C ASP A 18 30.42 -8.24 -18.17
N LEU A 19 29.10 -8.41 -18.33
CA LEU A 19 28.27 -7.46 -19.06
C LEU A 19 28.17 -6.14 -18.30
N ASP A 20 28.05 -5.04 -19.06
CA ASP A 20 27.81 -3.72 -18.48
C ASP A 20 26.52 -3.71 -17.62
N PRO A 21 26.45 -2.88 -16.57
CA PRO A 21 25.23 -2.73 -15.80
C PRO A 21 24.04 -2.31 -16.68
N LEU A 22 22.86 -2.85 -16.35
CA LEU A 22 21.62 -2.44 -17.01
C LEU A 22 21.28 -0.99 -16.67
N ASP A 23 20.86 -0.24 -17.67
CA ASP A 23 20.24 1.07 -17.47
C ASP A 23 18.75 0.89 -17.25
N PHE A 24 18.30 0.97 -15.99
CA PHE A 24 16.90 0.86 -15.62
C PHE A 24 16.11 2.15 -15.86
N ASP A 25 16.76 3.28 -16.15
CA ASP A 25 16.09 4.55 -16.46
C ASP A 25 15.65 4.61 -17.93
N GLN A 26 16.23 3.76 -18.78
CA GLN A 26 15.85 3.65 -20.19
C GLN A 26 14.71 2.64 -20.36
N LEU A 27 13.48 3.13 -20.46
CA LEU A 27 12.31 2.30 -20.72
C LEU A 27 12.35 1.67 -22.11
N GLY A 28 11.78 0.47 -22.24
CA GLY A 28 11.67 -0.26 -23.50
C GLY A 28 12.58 -1.48 -23.56
N GLU A 29 12.79 -1.99 -24.78
CA GLU A 29 13.56 -3.21 -25.00
C GLU A 29 15.06 -2.94 -25.04
N GLN A 30 15.80 -3.73 -24.30
CA GLN A 30 17.26 -3.70 -24.25
C GLN A 30 17.81 -5.11 -24.48
N GLN A 31 18.92 -5.21 -25.22
CA GLN A 31 19.66 -6.47 -25.38
C GLN A 31 20.74 -6.56 -24.29
N TYR A 32 20.68 -7.63 -23.50
CA TYR A 32 21.64 -7.90 -22.44
C TYR A 32 22.31 -9.27 -22.65
N GLY A 33 23.42 -9.28 -23.35
CA GLY A 33 24.00 -10.51 -23.84
C GLY A 33 23.05 -11.22 -24.81
N GLU A 34 22.69 -12.46 -24.53
CA GLU A 34 21.67 -13.21 -25.28
C GLU A 34 20.24 -12.96 -24.81
N LEU A 35 20.06 -12.24 -23.70
CA LEU A 35 18.73 -11.95 -23.14
C LEU A 35 18.15 -10.69 -23.76
N ARG A 36 16.89 -10.77 -24.14
CA ARG A 36 16.05 -9.59 -24.46
C ARG A 36 15.30 -9.21 -23.21
N LEU A 37 15.50 -8.00 -22.76
CA LEU A 37 14.88 -7.43 -21.55
C LEU A 37 13.97 -6.28 -21.94
N GLU A 38 12.86 -6.16 -21.25
CA GLU A 38 11.96 -5.03 -21.36
C GLU A 38 11.93 -4.29 -20.01
N ILE A 39 12.35 -3.03 -20.03
CA ILE A 39 12.25 -2.14 -18.86
C ILE A 39 10.91 -1.41 -18.96
N ILE A 40 10.05 -1.67 -18.01
CA ILE A 40 8.69 -1.09 -17.97
C ILE A 40 8.59 0.02 -16.91
N ASP A 41 7.67 0.96 -17.12
CA ASP A 41 7.29 1.92 -16.08
C ASP A 41 6.37 1.22 -15.06
N PRO A 42 6.81 1.01 -13.82
CA PRO A 42 6.01 0.32 -12.81
C PRO A 42 4.86 1.21 -12.26
N VAL A 43 4.97 2.53 -12.41
CA VAL A 43 4.05 3.50 -11.81
C VAL A 43 2.73 3.54 -12.57
N ILE A 44 2.79 3.59 -13.90
CA ILE A 44 1.60 3.76 -14.74
C ILE A 44 0.63 2.60 -14.57
N GLY A 45 1.12 1.36 -14.66
CA GLY A 45 0.26 0.17 -14.48
C GLY A 45 -0.40 0.10 -13.10
N TYR A 46 0.30 0.55 -12.06
CA TYR A 46 -0.26 0.63 -10.71
C TYR A 46 -1.32 1.74 -10.62
N ALA A 47 -1.04 2.92 -11.16
CA ALA A 47 -1.97 4.04 -11.16
C ALA A 47 -3.26 3.72 -11.94
N ASP A 48 -3.17 3.04 -13.08
CA ASP A 48 -4.33 2.53 -13.84
C ASP A 48 -5.17 1.55 -13.00
N LYS A 49 -4.49 0.67 -12.28
CA LYS A 49 -5.15 -0.24 -11.35
C LYS A 49 -5.90 0.52 -10.25
N MET A 50 -5.29 1.54 -9.65
CA MET A 50 -5.93 2.36 -8.62
C MET A 50 -7.14 3.11 -9.19
N GLU A 51 -7.03 3.72 -10.36
CA GLU A 51 -8.15 4.39 -11.01
C GLU A 51 -9.32 3.44 -11.32
N SER A 52 -9.04 2.17 -11.62
CA SER A 52 -10.09 1.15 -11.82
C SER A 52 -10.80 0.72 -10.53
N LEU A 53 -10.20 0.94 -9.36
CA LEU A 53 -10.72 0.50 -8.06
C LEU A 53 -11.41 1.62 -7.29
N PHE A 54 -10.91 2.84 -7.40
CA PHE A 54 -11.38 4.00 -6.63
C PHE A 54 -12.14 4.98 -7.51
N ASP A 55 -13.04 5.74 -6.91
CA ASP A 55 -13.78 6.83 -7.59
C ASP A 55 -12.88 8.08 -7.69
N PHE A 56 -12.03 8.11 -8.72
CA PHE A 56 -11.12 9.22 -8.95
C PHE A 56 -11.84 10.53 -9.22
N ASP A 57 -13.02 10.51 -9.86
CA ASP A 57 -13.79 11.73 -10.11
C ASP A 57 -14.31 12.34 -8.79
N ARG A 58 -14.73 11.51 -7.85
CA ARG A 58 -15.13 11.97 -6.51
C ARG A 58 -13.95 12.58 -5.75
N ILE A 59 -12.77 11.97 -5.85
CA ILE A 59 -11.55 12.46 -5.20
C ILE A 59 -11.06 13.75 -5.87
N ARG A 60 -11.09 13.85 -7.20
CA ARG A 60 -10.76 15.11 -7.93
C ARG A 60 -11.65 16.26 -7.47
N ARG A 61 -12.95 16.03 -7.30
CA ARG A 61 -13.86 17.05 -6.77
C ARG A 61 -13.49 17.48 -5.34
N LEU A 62 -12.96 16.58 -4.53
CA LEU A 62 -12.48 16.90 -3.18
C LEU A 62 -11.27 17.85 -3.25
N PHE A 63 -10.29 17.56 -4.11
CA PHE A 63 -9.10 18.41 -4.28
C PHE A 63 -9.38 19.74 -5.00
N SER A 64 -10.37 19.79 -5.89
CA SER A 64 -10.80 21.07 -6.50
C SER A 64 -11.54 21.99 -5.52
N GLY A 65 -11.90 21.52 -4.34
CA GLY A 65 -12.40 22.30 -3.20
C GLY A 65 -11.27 22.82 -2.32
N ASN A 66 -11.59 22.96 -1.04
CA ASN A 66 -10.62 23.47 -0.05
C ASN A 66 -9.88 22.34 0.70
N PHE A 67 -10.04 21.09 0.31
CA PHE A 67 -9.41 19.96 0.96
C PHE A 67 -7.91 19.95 0.67
N ARG A 68 -7.12 19.89 1.73
CA ARG A 68 -5.66 19.86 1.65
C ARG A 68 -5.13 18.57 2.23
N MET A 69 -4.11 18.01 1.58
CA MET A 69 -3.42 16.83 2.07
C MET A 69 -1.91 17.03 2.11
N ARG A 70 -1.23 16.18 2.87
CA ARG A 70 0.22 16.00 2.82
C ARG A 70 0.53 14.51 2.82
N PHE A 71 1.29 14.06 1.84
CA PHE A 71 1.84 12.71 1.79
C PHE A 71 3.36 12.77 1.91
N ASP A 72 3.93 12.07 2.87
CA ASP A 72 5.37 11.97 3.06
C ASP A 72 5.83 10.59 2.53
N ALA A 73 6.56 10.60 1.43
CA ALA A 73 7.11 9.39 0.83
C ALA A 73 8.42 8.93 1.51
N MET A 74 8.94 9.68 2.48
CA MET A 74 10.15 9.36 3.26
C MET A 74 11.39 9.04 2.39
N HIS A 75 11.49 9.68 1.22
CA HIS A 75 12.51 9.40 0.20
C HIS A 75 12.54 7.93 -0.28
N ALA A 76 11.41 7.25 -0.18
CA ALA A 76 11.24 5.86 -0.54
C ALA A 76 10.56 5.68 -1.91
N VAL A 77 10.31 4.43 -2.30
CA VAL A 77 9.81 4.07 -3.63
C VAL A 77 8.42 4.61 -3.95
N THR A 78 7.63 5.00 -2.94
CA THR A 78 6.26 5.48 -3.11
C THR A 78 6.16 6.90 -3.69
N GLY A 79 7.25 7.66 -3.70
CA GLY A 79 7.26 9.04 -4.19
C GLY A 79 6.75 9.20 -5.62
N PRO A 80 7.31 8.52 -6.63
CA PRO A 80 6.82 8.55 -8.02
C PRO A 80 5.36 8.14 -8.16
N TYR A 81 4.89 7.16 -7.39
CA TYR A 81 3.49 6.72 -7.36
C TYR A 81 2.57 7.80 -6.81
N ALA A 82 3.00 8.46 -5.72
CA ALA A 82 2.25 9.56 -5.12
C ALA A 82 2.13 10.76 -6.08
N GLU A 83 3.22 11.11 -6.77
CA GLU A 83 3.23 12.16 -7.79
C GLU A 83 2.25 11.85 -8.92
N GLU A 84 2.31 10.64 -9.50
CA GLU A 84 1.41 10.23 -10.58
C GLU A 84 -0.04 10.23 -10.13
N ILE A 85 -0.35 9.63 -8.98
CA ILE A 85 -1.73 9.44 -8.53
C ILE A 85 -2.31 10.74 -7.98
N PHE A 86 -1.65 11.35 -6.97
CA PHE A 86 -2.26 12.48 -6.27
C PHE A 86 -2.15 13.77 -7.06
N VAL A 87 -1.00 14.04 -7.71
CA VAL A 87 -0.80 15.31 -8.43
C VAL A 87 -1.34 15.21 -9.84
N ARG A 88 -0.85 14.27 -10.65
CA ARG A 88 -1.19 14.23 -12.08
C ARG A 88 -2.60 13.75 -12.36
N ARG A 89 -3.05 12.70 -11.69
CA ARG A 89 -4.39 12.13 -11.95
C ARG A 89 -5.49 12.75 -11.10
N LEU A 90 -5.22 13.04 -9.84
CA LEU A 90 -6.23 13.53 -8.90
C LEU A 90 -6.25 15.05 -8.75
N GLY A 91 -5.20 15.75 -9.21
CA GLY A 91 -5.15 17.21 -9.22
C GLY A 91 -4.82 17.84 -7.87
N ALA A 92 -4.20 17.10 -6.95
CA ALA A 92 -3.65 17.69 -5.73
C ALA A 92 -2.47 18.62 -6.09
N PRO A 93 -2.25 19.72 -5.34
CA PRO A 93 -1.09 20.58 -5.54
C PRO A 93 0.23 19.79 -5.36
N ALA A 94 1.27 20.13 -6.12
CA ALA A 94 2.56 19.43 -6.07
C ALA A 94 3.19 19.46 -4.67
N GLU A 95 2.99 20.55 -3.92
CA GLU A 95 3.42 20.65 -2.52
C GLU A 95 2.71 19.67 -1.57
N SER A 96 1.70 18.96 -2.01
CA SER A 96 1.06 17.88 -1.24
C SER A 96 2.00 16.70 -1.01
N ILE A 97 3.04 16.55 -1.83
CA ILE A 97 4.03 15.48 -1.68
C ILE A 97 5.28 16.03 -0.99
N ALA A 98 5.66 15.40 0.11
CA ALA A 98 6.92 15.63 0.81
C ALA A 98 7.86 14.44 0.56
N ASN A 99 9.17 14.72 0.49
CA ASN A 99 10.21 13.70 0.32
C ASN A 99 9.92 12.71 -0.83
N GLY A 100 9.36 13.22 -1.94
CA GLY A 100 8.85 12.43 -3.06
C GLY A 100 9.92 11.85 -3.99
N SER A 101 11.17 12.32 -3.91
CA SER A 101 12.28 11.76 -4.69
C SER A 101 12.93 10.60 -3.94
N PRO A 102 12.92 9.37 -4.48
CA PRO A 102 13.61 8.24 -3.88
C PRO A 102 15.12 8.50 -3.77
N LEU A 103 15.72 8.13 -2.64
CA LEU A 103 17.17 8.20 -2.40
C LEU A 103 17.65 6.86 -1.85
N GLU A 104 18.84 6.41 -2.25
CA GLU A 104 19.39 5.11 -1.85
C GLU A 104 19.51 4.93 -0.34
N ASP A 105 19.79 6.03 0.38
CA ASP A 105 19.90 6.08 1.84
C ASP A 105 18.68 6.73 2.52
N PHE A 106 17.56 6.90 1.79
CA PHE A 106 16.36 7.58 2.25
C PHE A 106 16.63 9.01 2.78
N GLY A 107 17.62 9.71 2.19
CA GLY A 107 18.05 11.04 2.62
C GLY A 107 18.72 11.05 4.01
N GLY A 108 19.35 9.93 4.40
CA GLY A 108 19.92 9.73 5.73
C GLY A 108 18.90 9.48 6.83
N GLY A 109 17.62 9.26 6.46
CA GLY A 109 16.50 8.98 7.36
C GLY A 109 16.25 7.48 7.57
N HIS A 110 15.26 7.19 8.41
CA HIS A 110 14.72 5.85 8.60
C HIS A 110 13.29 5.82 8.04
N PRO A 111 13.01 5.11 6.95
CA PRO A 111 11.71 5.14 6.27
C PRO A 111 10.70 4.21 6.97
N ASP A 112 10.40 4.49 8.22
CA ASP A 112 9.35 3.85 9.00
C ASP A 112 8.30 4.90 9.36
N PRO A 113 7.01 4.72 9.00
CA PRO A 113 5.98 5.73 9.20
C PRO A 113 5.53 5.77 10.67
N SER A 114 6.47 6.13 11.54
CA SER A 114 6.28 6.28 12.98
C SER A 114 6.20 7.77 13.39
N PRO A 115 5.62 8.11 14.55
CA PRO A 115 5.64 9.47 15.05
C PRO A 115 7.05 10.04 15.29
N VAL A 116 8.05 9.18 15.42
CA VAL A 116 9.45 9.56 15.61
C VAL A 116 10.11 9.88 14.28
N ASP A 117 10.02 8.98 13.34
CA ASP A 117 10.68 9.09 12.03
C ASP A 117 9.96 10.08 11.11
N ALA A 118 8.61 10.14 11.16
CA ALA A 118 7.80 11.15 10.49
C ALA A 118 7.47 12.37 11.36
N ALA A 119 8.35 12.75 12.27
CA ALA A 119 8.11 13.82 13.25
C ALA A 119 7.79 15.20 12.62
N SER A 120 8.32 15.48 11.42
CA SER A 120 7.99 16.70 10.67
C SER A 120 6.51 16.73 10.26
N LEU A 121 5.97 15.60 9.80
CA LEU A 121 4.57 15.46 9.43
C LEU A 121 3.67 15.56 10.68
N VAL A 122 4.05 14.93 11.77
CA VAL A 122 3.31 15.02 13.05
C VAL A 122 3.26 16.46 13.56
N ARG A 123 4.39 17.19 13.53
CA ARG A 123 4.40 18.61 13.89
C ARG A 123 3.52 19.48 12.99
N LEU A 124 3.55 19.25 11.69
CA LEU A 124 2.68 19.95 10.75
C LEU A 124 1.20 19.73 11.11
N MET A 125 0.81 18.48 11.37
CA MET A 125 -0.57 18.12 11.71
C MET A 125 -1.03 18.65 13.06
N GLY A 126 -0.12 18.99 13.96
CA GLY A 126 -0.38 19.66 15.23
C GLY A 126 -0.37 21.20 15.16
N SER A 127 -0.14 21.81 14.01
CA SER A 127 -0.05 23.26 13.82
C SER A 127 -1.35 23.88 13.29
N ASP A 128 -1.44 25.22 13.36
CA ASP A 128 -2.55 25.98 12.76
C ASP A 128 -2.60 25.87 11.22
N GLN A 129 -1.50 25.43 10.61
CA GLN A 129 -1.39 25.21 9.16
C GLN A 129 -1.66 23.77 8.75
N ALA A 130 -2.13 22.93 9.69
CA ALA A 130 -2.42 21.53 9.40
C ALA A 130 -3.34 21.36 8.18
N PRO A 131 -2.97 20.51 7.22
CA PRO A 131 -3.91 20.06 6.21
C PRO A 131 -5.05 19.23 6.83
N ASP A 132 -6.05 18.88 6.05
CA ASP A 132 -7.19 18.09 6.55
C ASP A 132 -6.80 16.61 6.73
N PHE A 133 -5.84 16.15 5.93
CA PHE A 133 -5.37 14.76 5.91
C PHE A 133 -3.87 14.70 5.68
N ALA A 134 -3.21 13.78 6.35
CA ALA A 134 -1.83 13.44 6.03
C ALA A 134 -1.57 11.94 6.14
N ALA A 135 -0.61 11.47 5.36
CA ALA A 135 -0.12 10.10 5.41
C ALA A 135 1.39 10.07 5.18
N ALA A 136 2.03 9.04 5.69
CA ALA A 136 3.39 8.65 5.34
C ALA A 136 3.42 7.18 4.97
N SER A 137 4.38 6.77 4.14
CA SER A 137 4.59 5.35 3.79
C SER A 137 6.02 4.93 4.09
N ASP A 138 6.22 3.63 4.30
CA ASP A 138 7.54 3.07 4.55
C ASP A 138 8.37 2.83 3.27
N GLY A 139 9.53 2.20 3.45
CA GLY A 139 10.55 2.04 2.41
C GLY A 139 10.08 1.32 1.14
N ASP A 140 9.23 0.30 1.27
CA ASP A 140 8.66 -0.47 0.16
C ASP A 140 7.15 -0.26 -0.04
N GLY A 141 6.53 0.59 0.79
CA GLY A 141 5.17 1.06 0.63
C GLY A 141 4.09 0.08 1.10
N ASP A 142 4.43 -0.93 1.91
CA ASP A 142 3.45 -1.89 2.45
C ASP A 142 2.85 -1.44 3.79
N ARG A 143 3.46 -0.45 4.45
CA ARG A 143 2.98 0.19 5.68
C ARG A 143 2.74 1.68 5.48
N ASN A 144 1.90 2.24 6.34
CA ASN A 144 1.55 3.64 6.29
C ASN A 144 1.27 4.19 7.68
N MET A 145 1.23 5.52 7.81
CA MET A 145 0.70 6.24 8.96
C MET A 145 -0.35 7.23 8.46
N ILE A 146 -1.47 7.32 9.14
CA ILE A 146 -2.58 8.20 8.78
C ILE A 146 -2.83 9.20 9.89
N LEU A 147 -2.93 10.47 9.51
CA LEU A 147 -3.18 11.58 10.40
C LEU A 147 -4.34 12.42 9.87
N GLY A 148 -5.23 12.80 10.75
CA GLY A 148 -6.20 13.88 10.57
C GLY A 148 -5.80 15.08 11.41
N ARG A 149 -6.51 16.19 11.26
CA ARG A 149 -6.29 17.39 12.07
C ARG A 149 -6.58 17.08 13.55
N GLY A 150 -5.54 17.10 14.39
CA GLY A 150 -5.64 16.76 15.81
C GLY A 150 -5.92 15.27 16.08
N LEU A 151 -5.78 14.40 15.10
CA LEU A 151 -6.05 12.96 15.21
C LEU A 151 -4.92 12.15 14.58
N MET A 152 -4.43 11.16 15.30
CA MET A 152 -3.61 10.09 14.73
C MET A 152 -4.40 8.79 14.75
N VAL A 153 -4.52 8.15 13.59
CA VAL A 153 -5.13 6.84 13.50
C VAL A 153 -4.17 5.80 14.08
N SER A 154 -4.63 5.01 15.04
CA SER A 154 -3.82 3.92 15.58
C SER A 154 -3.59 2.86 14.51
N PRO A 155 -2.38 2.27 14.41
CA PRO A 155 -2.11 1.23 13.42
C PRO A 155 -3.13 0.10 13.44
N GLY A 156 -3.46 -0.37 14.63
CA GLY A 156 -4.41 -1.47 14.81
C GLY A 156 -5.86 -1.13 14.44
N ASP A 157 -6.24 0.16 14.44
CA ASP A 157 -7.61 0.59 14.14
C ASP A 157 -7.80 0.97 12.66
N SER A 158 -6.72 1.16 11.91
CA SER A 158 -6.76 1.54 10.48
C SER A 158 -7.59 0.56 9.65
N LEU A 159 -7.43 -0.75 9.89
CA LEU A 159 -8.18 -1.80 9.22
C LEU A 159 -9.70 -1.67 9.47
N ALA A 160 -10.10 -1.33 10.70
CA ALA A 160 -11.51 -1.15 11.06
C ALA A 160 -12.14 0.03 10.29
N ILE A 161 -11.39 1.14 10.15
CA ILE A 161 -11.81 2.30 9.37
C ILE A 161 -11.98 1.93 7.90
N LEU A 162 -11.01 1.20 7.33
CA LEU A 162 -11.08 0.74 5.94
C LEU A 162 -12.28 -0.17 5.70
N ALA A 163 -12.50 -1.16 6.55
CA ALA A 163 -13.62 -2.09 6.41
C ALA A 163 -14.98 -1.38 6.55
N ALA A 164 -15.13 -0.48 7.53
CA ALA A 164 -16.36 0.28 7.75
C ALA A 164 -16.73 1.16 6.54
N ASN A 165 -15.72 1.62 5.77
CA ASN A 165 -15.91 2.51 4.64
C ASN A 165 -15.71 1.82 3.27
N ALA A 166 -15.48 0.52 3.22
CA ALA A 166 -15.23 -0.22 1.98
C ALA A 166 -16.37 -0.06 0.95
N HIS A 167 -17.61 0.07 1.42
CA HIS A 167 -18.80 0.29 0.58
C HIS A 167 -18.72 1.57 -0.28
N GLN A 168 -17.86 2.53 0.08
CA GLN A 168 -17.65 3.77 -0.68
C GLN A 168 -16.67 3.58 -1.85
N VAL A 169 -15.98 2.45 -1.89
CA VAL A 169 -14.96 2.15 -2.90
C VAL A 169 -15.56 1.28 -3.99
N PRO A 170 -15.62 1.74 -5.26
CA PRO A 170 -16.21 0.96 -6.37
C PRO A 170 -15.65 -0.45 -6.50
N GLY A 171 -14.36 -0.63 -6.20
CA GLY A 171 -13.72 -1.95 -6.18
C GLY A 171 -14.36 -2.96 -5.21
N TYR A 172 -15.11 -2.50 -4.23
CA TYR A 172 -15.84 -3.33 -3.26
C TYR A 172 -17.37 -3.20 -3.40
N ALA A 173 -17.87 -2.76 -4.55
CA ALA A 173 -19.31 -2.59 -4.80
C ALA A 173 -20.15 -3.85 -4.56
N SER A 174 -19.54 -5.05 -4.69
CA SER A 174 -20.19 -6.33 -4.37
C SER A 174 -20.13 -6.73 -2.90
N GLY A 175 -19.66 -5.83 -2.01
CA GLY A 175 -19.41 -6.12 -0.61
C GLY A 175 -18.10 -6.84 -0.34
N LEU A 176 -17.84 -7.10 0.94
CA LEU A 176 -16.69 -7.86 1.41
C LEU A 176 -17.12 -9.30 1.73
N ALA A 177 -16.31 -10.29 1.36
CA ALA A 177 -16.52 -11.68 1.75
C ALA A 177 -16.19 -11.92 3.23
N GLY A 178 -15.32 -11.09 3.80
CA GLY A 178 -14.88 -11.14 5.19
C GLY A 178 -13.62 -10.32 5.40
N VAL A 179 -13.18 -10.27 6.66
CA VAL A 179 -11.97 -9.56 7.09
C VAL A 179 -11.09 -10.46 7.96
N ALA A 180 -9.80 -10.13 8.06
CA ALA A 180 -8.90 -10.82 8.98
C ALA A 180 -7.93 -9.84 9.65
N ARG A 181 -7.57 -10.13 10.88
CA ARG A 181 -6.54 -9.42 11.63
C ARG A 181 -5.52 -10.37 12.25
N SER A 182 -4.32 -9.90 12.51
CA SER A 182 -3.38 -10.62 13.37
C SER A 182 -3.82 -10.57 14.85
N MET A 183 -3.35 -11.51 15.66
CA MET A 183 -3.69 -11.58 17.10
C MET A 183 -3.41 -10.28 17.85
N PRO A 184 -2.26 -9.58 17.66
CA PRO A 184 -1.97 -8.33 18.36
C PRO A 184 -2.70 -7.10 17.79
N THR A 185 -3.38 -7.22 16.65
CA THR A 185 -4.15 -6.10 16.05
C THR A 185 -5.39 -5.78 16.87
N SER A 186 -5.78 -4.51 16.90
CA SER A 186 -6.96 -4.01 17.59
C SER A 186 -8.22 -4.80 17.24
N ARG A 187 -9.05 -5.08 18.26
CA ARG A 187 -10.35 -5.71 18.09
C ARG A 187 -11.45 -4.75 17.57
N ALA A 188 -11.09 -3.51 17.23
CA ALA A 188 -12.04 -2.60 16.60
C ALA A 188 -12.62 -3.19 15.30
N ILE A 189 -11.82 -3.96 14.55
CA ILE A 189 -12.29 -4.65 13.35
C ILE A 189 -13.31 -5.76 13.66
N ASP A 190 -13.23 -6.44 14.81
CA ASP A 190 -14.19 -7.46 15.21
C ASP A 190 -15.59 -6.81 15.38
N VAL A 191 -15.64 -5.63 16.02
CA VAL A 191 -16.89 -4.87 16.22
C VAL A 191 -17.47 -4.37 14.89
N VAL A 192 -16.61 -3.90 13.98
CA VAL A 192 -17.04 -3.48 12.65
C VAL A 192 -17.59 -4.67 11.85
N ALA A 193 -16.88 -5.80 11.87
CA ALA A 193 -17.30 -7.01 11.18
C ALA A 193 -18.66 -7.52 11.69
N GLU A 194 -18.88 -7.52 13.02
CA GLU A 194 -20.16 -7.88 13.62
C GLU A 194 -21.29 -6.98 13.10
N ARG A 195 -21.08 -5.65 13.08
CA ARG A 195 -22.09 -4.69 12.58
C ARG A 195 -22.38 -4.80 11.09
N LEU A 196 -21.39 -5.27 10.31
CA LEU A 196 -21.51 -5.49 8.88
C LEU A 196 -21.92 -6.92 8.53
N GLU A 197 -22.16 -7.77 9.54
CA GLU A 197 -22.50 -9.19 9.40
C GLU A 197 -21.47 -9.96 8.57
N LEU A 198 -20.17 -9.62 8.75
CA LEU A 198 -19.04 -10.21 8.02
C LEU A 198 -18.29 -11.24 8.87
N PRO A 199 -17.81 -12.33 8.28
CA PRO A 199 -16.84 -13.19 8.93
C PRO A 199 -15.56 -12.40 9.29
N CYS A 200 -15.09 -12.53 10.55
CA CYS A 200 -13.83 -11.97 11.01
C CYS A 200 -12.91 -13.12 11.46
N PHE A 201 -11.70 -13.14 10.93
CA PHE A 201 -10.72 -14.18 11.24
C PHE A 201 -9.56 -13.59 12.02
N GLU A 202 -9.21 -14.20 13.16
CA GLU A 202 -7.98 -13.93 13.89
C GLU A 202 -6.90 -14.92 13.43
N THR A 203 -5.71 -14.42 13.12
CA THR A 203 -4.57 -15.23 12.69
C THR A 203 -3.34 -14.95 13.53
N PRO A 204 -2.37 -15.87 13.59
CA PRO A 204 -1.03 -15.52 14.04
C PRO A 204 -0.45 -14.40 13.15
N THR A 205 0.52 -13.64 13.67
CA THR A 205 1.24 -12.62 12.92
C THR A 205 1.98 -13.23 11.72
N GLY A 206 1.85 -12.59 10.56
CA GLY A 206 2.56 -12.96 9.34
C GLY A 206 1.65 -13.13 8.13
N TRP A 207 2.03 -12.50 7.04
CA TRP A 207 1.28 -12.44 5.77
C TRP A 207 0.82 -13.79 5.21
N ARG A 208 1.59 -14.86 5.41
CA ARG A 208 1.23 -16.20 4.93
C ARG A 208 -0.15 -16.68 5.40
N PHE A 209 -0.56 -16.27 6.60
CA PHE A 209 -1.86 -16.68 7.15
C PHE A 209 -2.99 -15.95 6.45
N PHE A 210 -2.82 -14.65 6.19
CA PHE A 210 -3.78 -13.87 5.40
C PHE A 210 -3.84 -14.37 3.96
N CYS A 211 -2.68 -14.67 3.35
CA CYS A 211 -2.63 -15.21 2.00
C CYS A 211 -3.51 -16.44 1.81
N ASN A 212 -3.49 -17.36 2.78
CA ASN A 212 -4.33 -18.56 2.71
C ASN A 212 -5.82 -18.23 2.71
N LEU A 213 -6.25 -17.24 3.50
CA LEU A 213 -7.64 -16.80 3.56
C LEU A 213 -8.06 -16.03 2.30
N LEU A 214 -7.18 -15.17 1.78
CA LEU A 214 -7.38 -14.45 0.51
C LEU A 214 -7.48 -15.42 -0.66
N GLU A 215 -6.60 -16.42 -0.74
CA GLU A 215 -6.62 -17.44 -1.79
C GLU A 215 -7.88 -18.31 -1.74
N ALA A 216 -8.32 -18.62 -0.52
CA ALA A 216 -9.57 -19.35 -0.32
C ALA A 216 -10.84 -18.50 -0.58
N GLY A 217 -10.68 -17.19 -0.86
CA GLY A 217 -11.79 -16.25 -1.09
C GLY A 217 -12.66 -16.04 0.14
N LYS A 218 -12.09 -16.22 1.34
CA LYS A 218 -12.80 -16.06 2.61
C LYS A 218 -12.78 -14.62 3.12
N ILE A 219 -11.82 -13.81 2.67
CA ILE A 219 -11.66 -12.42 3.07
C ILE A 219 -11.31 -11.55 1.86
N ASP A 220 -11.62 -10.27 1.98
CA ASP A 220 -11.22 -9.24 1.02
C ASP A 220 -10.27 -8.20 1.62
N LEU A 221 -10.27 -8.03 2.93
CA LEU A 221 -9.37 -7.13 3.64
C LEU A 221 -8.71 -7.84 4.81
N CYS A 222 -7.45 -7.53 5.05
CA CYS A 222 -6.71 -7.98 6.21
C CYS A 222 -5.68 -6.95 6.63
N GLY A 223 -5.27 -6.98 7.91
CA GLY A 223 -4.27 -6.05 8.41
C GLY A 223 -3.63 -6.48 9.72
N GLU A 224 -2.52 -5.81 10.00
CA GLU A 224 -1.68 -6.01 11.17
C GLU A 224 -1.58 -4.73 12.01
N GLU A 225 -1.06 -4.85 13.21
CA GLU A 225 -0.77 -3.74 14.13
C GLU A 225 0.34 -2.80 13.63
N SER A 226 1.06 -3.22 12.58
CA SER A 226 2.14 -2.47 11.94
C SER A 226 1.69 -1.50 10.85
N PHE A 227 0.38 -1.24 10.70
CA PHE A 227 -0.26 -0.63 9.53
C PHE A 227 -0.23 -1.48 8.25
N GLY A 228 0.47 -2.63 8.24
CA GLY A 228 0.45 -3.54 7.11
C GLY A 228 -0.99 -3.95 6.78
N THR A 229 -1.46 -3.62 5.59
CA THR A 229 -2.83 -3.88 5.15
C THR A 229 -2.81 -4.44 3.74
N SER A 230 -3.64 -5.43 3.47
CA SER A 230 -3.78 -6.00 2.13
C SER A 230 -5.24 -6.26 1.76
N SER A 231 -5.43 -6.42 0.47
CA SER A 231 -6.73 -6.56 -0.15
C SER A 231 -6.72 -7.68 -1.20
N SER A 232 -7.87 -8.29 -1.44
CA SER A 232 -8.06 -9.25 -2.54
C SER A 232 -7.75 -8.65 -3.92
N HIS A 233 -7.76 -7.32 -4.06
CA HIS A 233 -7.39 -6.60 -5.29
C HIS A 233 -5.88 -6.55 -5.54
N ALA A 234 -5.03 -6.72 -4.53
CA ALA A 234 -3.58 -6.82 -4.69
C ALA A 234 -3.18 -8.09 -5.48
N ARG A 235 -4.00 -9.13 -5.41
CA ARG A 235 -3.89 -10.33 -6.25
C ARG A 235 -4.95 -10.25 -7.33
N GLY A 236 -4.56 -10.24 -8.60
CA GLY A 236 -5.53 -10.27 -9.70
C GLY A 236 -6.61 -11.33 -9.45
N ARG A 237 -7.86 -10.92 -9.26
CA ARG A 237 -8.99 -11.84 -9.09
C ARG A 237 -8.98 -12.81 -10.25
N ARG A 238 -8.74 -14.09 -10.03
CA ARG A 238 -9.29 -15.11 -10.91
C ARG A 238 -10.81 -14.97 -10.79
N ARG A 239 -11.47 -14.45 -11.83
CA ARG A 239 -12.94 -14.42 -11.91
C ARG A 239 -13.43 -15.81 -11.52
N ARG A 240 -14.15 -15.92 -10.41
CA ARG A 240 -14.99 -17.09 -10.19
C ARG A 240 -15.95 -17.11 -11.37
N ALA A 241 -15.80 -18.10 -12.23
CA ALA A 241 -16.84 -18.43 -13.20
C ALA A 241 -18.10 -18.64 -12.37
N SER A 242 -19.12 -17.82 -12.61
CA SER A 242 -20.44 -18.01 -12.07
C SER A 242 -20.91 -19.40 -12.51
N HIS A 243 -20.89 -20.37 -11.60
CA HIS A 243 -21.70 -21.56 -11.78
C HIS A 243 -23.14 -21.10 -11.62
N HIS A 244 -23.82 -20.87 -12.75
CA HIS A 244 -25.25 -21.01 -12.80
C HIS A 244 -25.54 -22.52 -12.70
N PRO A 245 -26.30 -22.98 -11.71
CA PRO A 245 -26.90 -24.31 -11.80
C PRO A 245 -27.97 -24.24 -12.86
N ALA A 246 -27.93 -25.23 -13.77
CA ALA A 246 -28.98 -25.52 -14.74
C ALA A 246 -30.23 -26.07 -14.01
#